data_1a3d849e5407b3a401b2f1c86c8d7d2d
#
_entry.id   1a3d849e5407b3a401b2f1c86c8d7d2d
#
_cell.length_a   1.000
_cell.length_b   1.000
_cell.length_c   1.000
_cell.angle_alpha   90.00
_cell.angle_beta   90.00
_cell.angle_gamma   90.00
#
_symmetry.space_group_name_H-M   'P 1'
#
loop_
_entity.id
_entity.type
_entity.pdbx_description
1 polymer ?
#
loop_
_entity_poly.entity_id
_entity_poly.type
_entity_poly.pdbx_seq_one_letter_code
_entity_poly.pdbx_strand_id
1 'polypeptide(L)'
;MKSAISRRTFAKGLAGTAVALGGLGIAGCSDNAASGSAASSGTTYRIGVLQLTQHSALDAANEGFIRALDESGISYEADQQNANNEQSACTTIASTFVNDGVDLILAIATPAAQACLNATTEIPIVGTAITDFAESGLVESNDAPGGNLTGSSDMTPVADQIALLTQLVPDAAQVGLLYCTAESNSEIQIQMAEEELDGLGIGHERYSFSSTNELQTVVETMVGQVDAVYAPTDNTVAAAMSQVSATTNEAGIPTICGEVGMVENGGLASVSINYEELGYRAGEMAVQILTEDADPATMPVETMGADECDLVYNQHTADEIGVDVSSLASDGGTDVSAEA
;
A
#
# COMPACT_ATOMS: atom_id res chain seq x y z
N MET A 1 -7.90 -19.17 58.41
CA MET A 1 -6.50 -19.21 58.87
C MET A 1 -5.75 -18.34 57.86
N LYS A 2 -5.54 -17.04 58.16
CA LYS A 2 -4.39 -16.36 58.83
C LYS A 2 -3.07 -16.89 58.19
N SER A 3 -2.27 -16.09 57.46
CA SER A 3 -1.47 -15.06 58.04
C SER A 3 -0.85 -14.12 56.95
N ALA A 4 -0.89 -12.83 57.21
CA ALA A 4 -0.14 -11.75 56.56
C ALA A 4 1.16 -11.52 57.32
N ILE A 5 2.24 -11.07 56.67
CA ILE A 5 3.39 -10.32 57.26
C ILE A 5 4.08 -9.63 56.08
N SER A 6 4.18 -8.37 55.98
CA SER A 6 4.60 -7.16 56.68
C SER A 6 5.93 -6.58 56.12
N ARG A 7 5.82 -5.32 55.79
CA ARG A 7 6.84 -4.30 55.38
C ARG A 7 8.07 -4.29 56.29
N ARG A 8 9.24 -3.90 55.77
CA ARG A 8 10.18 -3.01 56.49
C ARG A 8 11.13 -2.27 55.55
N THR A 9 10.95 -0.98 55.57
CA THR A 9 11.82 0.17 55.31
C THR A 9 13.16 0.07 56.03
N PHE A 10 14.26 0.48 55.39
CA PHE A 10 15.43 0.98 56.09
C PHE A 10 16.02 2.20 55.37
N ALA A 11 16.14 3.27 56.11
CA ALA A 11 16.68 4.55 55.67
C ALA A 11 17.93 4.87 56.49
N LYS A 12 18.78 5.74 55.93
CA LYS A 12 19.67 6.72 56.56
C LYS A 12 21.12 6.37 56.91
N GLY A 13 21.98 7.30 56.54
CA GLY A 13 23.18 7.76 57.24
C GLY A 13 24.25 8.25 56.28
N LEU A 14 24.38 9.53 56.06
CA LEU A 14 25.09 10.68 56.66
C LEU A 14 26.61 10.66 56.37
N ALA A 15 27.09 11.59 55.54
CA ALA A 15 27.72 12.89 55.83
C ALA A 15 29.21 12.86 56.23
N GLY A 16 30.01 13.74 55.69
CA GLY A 16 31.33 14.18 56.16
C GLY A 16 32.25 14.63 55.02
N THR A 17 32.30 15.81 54.73
CA THR A 17 33.06 17.04 55.16
C THR A 17 34.32 17.31 54.33
N ALA A 18 34.35 18.52 53.82
CA ALA A 18 35.29 19.29 53.04
C ALA A 18 36.75 19.30 53.59
N VAL A 19 37.71 19.70 52.75
CA VAL A 19 38.71 20.76 53.00
C VAL A 19 39.30 21.21 51.63
N ALA A 20 39.41 22.53 51.48
CA ALA A 20 39.98 23.27 50.35
C ALA A 20 41.49 23.48 50.55
N LEU A 21 42.16 23.92 49.52
CA LEU A 21 43.30 24.82 49.35
C LEU A 21 44.14 24.35 48.15
N GLY A 22 44.23 25.05 47.04
CA GLY A 22 44.90 26.33 46.88
C GLY A 22 46.10 26.11 45.93
N GLY A 23 46.14 26.68 44.76
CA GLY A 23 47.31 26.66 43.88
C GLY A 23 47.06 27.37 42.53
N LEU A 24 47.48 28.63 42.43
CA LEU A 24 47.54 29.44 41.19
C LEU A 24 48.57 28.83 40.21
N GLY A 25 48.24 28.88 38.91
CA GLY A 25 49.19 28.54 37.84
C GLY A 25 48.66 28.86 36.44
N ILE A 26 48.77 30.10 36.03
CA ILE A 26 49.16 30.71 34.74
C ILE A 26 48.69 30.03 33.40
N ALA A 27 47.92 30.79 32.68
CA ALA A 27 47.77 31.02 31.22
C ALA A 27 48.45 30.04 30.24
N GLY A 28 47.59 29.52 29.36
CA GLY A 28 47.94 28.97 28.07
C GLY A 28 46.70 29.00 27.14
N CYS A 29 46.62 30.08 26.33
CA CYS A 29 45.65 30.15 25.23
C CYS A 29 45.95 29.06 24.24
N SER A 30 44.98 28.23 23.94
CA SER A 30 44.91 27.44 22.71
C SER A 30 43.44 27.34 22.36
N ASP A 31 43.03 28.16 21.41
CA ASP A 31 41.78 28.06 20.69
C ASP A 31 41.75 26.70 19.99
N ASN A 32 41.01 25.79 20.55
CA ASN A 32 40.52 24.65 19.82
C ASN A 32 38.98 24.67 19.93
N ALA A 33 38.37 25.36 18.98
CA ALA A 33 36.92 25.30 18.74
C ALA A 33 36.59 23.85 18.35
N ALA A 34 36.37 23.04 19.36
CA ALA A 34 35.59 21.80 19.17
C ALA A 34 34.17 22.26 18.88
N SER A 35 33.84 22.31 17.58
CA SER A 35 32.45 22.26 17.14
C SER A 35 31.86 20.96 17.71
N GLY A 36 31.30 21.05 18.89
CA GLY A 36 30.37 20.06 19.38
C GLY A 36 29.15 20.18 18.50
N SER A 37 29.02 19.28 17.53
CA SER A 37 27.71 18.93 17.01
C SER A 37 26.89 18.57 18.24
N ALA A 38 25.97 19.45 18.63
CA ALA A 38 24.88 19.10 19.50
C ALA A 38 24.15 17.99 18.72
N ALA A 39 24.35 16.74 19.15
CA ALA A 39 23.45 15.68 18.77
C ALA A 39 22.08 16.16 19.27
N SER A 40 21.22 16.54 18.35
CA SER A 40 19.80 16.73 18.59
C SER A 40 19.35 15.41 19.22
N SER A 41 18.99 15.40 20.48
CA SER A 41 18.31 14.29 21.13
C SER A 41 16.85 14.32 20.62
N GLY A 42 16.66 14.14 19.31
CA GLY A 42 15.35 13.96 18.71
C GLY A 42 14.75 12.64 19.17
N THR A 43 13.46 12.61 19.32
CA THR A 43 12.69 11.38 19.52
C THR A 43 12.96 10.45 18.33
N THR A 44 13.27 9.18 18.59
CA THR A 44 13.30 8.14 17.55
C THR A 44 11.95 7.47 17.54
N TYR A 45 11.23 7.57 16.42
CA TYR A 45 9.91 6.99 16.25
C TYR A 45 10.01 5.52 15.87
N ARG A 46 9.12 4.70 16.41
CA ARG A 46 9.00 3.29 16.05
C ARG A 46 7.80 3.10 15.14
N ILE A 47 8.04 2.61 13.94
CA ILE A 47 7.02 2.45 12.90
C ILE A 47 6.87 0.98 12.56
N GLY A 48 5.65 0.44 12.67
CA GLY A 48 5.32 -0.88 12.16
C GLY A 48 4.85 -0.77 10.72
N VAL A 49 5.40 -1.55 9.81
CA VAL A 49 4.96 -1.63 8.41
C VAL A 49 4.38 -3.01 8.15
N LEU A 50 3.08 -3.08 7.90
CA LEU A 50 2.37 -4.29 7.52
C LEU A 50 2.02 -4.25 6.04
N GLN A 51 2.72 -5.02 5.23
CA GLN A 51 2.42 -5.22 3.81
C GLN A 51 1.66 -6.55 3.62
N LEU A 52 0.56 -6.53 2.86
CA LEU A 52 -0.27 -7.72 2.64
C LEU A 52 0.49 -8.83 1.93
N THR A 53 1.12 -8.52 0.81
CA THR A 53 1.88 -9.45 -0.01
C THR A 53 2.95 -8.73 -0.80
N GLN A 54 3.76 -9.47 -1.55
CA GLN A 54 4.82 -8.89 -2.38
C GLN A 54 4.40 -8.90 -3.85
N HIS A 55 4.31 -7.73 -4.43
CA HIS A 55 4.24 -7.44 -5.86
C HIS A 55 4.64 -5.99 -6.10
N SER A 56 4.95 -5.63 -7.36
CA SER A 56 5.58 -4.35 -7.72
C SER A 56 4.86 -3.11 -7.17
N ALA A 57 3.53 -3.05 -7.23
CA ALA A 57 2.79 -1.90 -6.75
C ALA A 57 2.90 -1.70 -5.22
N LEU A 58 2.74 -2.77 -4.42
CA LEU A 58 2.88 -2.65 -2.96
C LEU A 58 4.32 -2.39 -2.52
N ASP A 59 5.30 -2.98 -3.22
CA ASP A 59 6.72 -2.73 -2.97
C ASP A 59 7.06 -1.26 -3.27
N ALA A 60 6.58 -0.70 -4.39
CA ALA A 60 6.76 0.70 -4.75
C ALA A 60 6.08 1.66 -3.73
N ALA A 61 4.87 1.33 -3.25
CA ALA A 61 4.21 2.12 -2.22
C ALA A 61 5.00 2.14 -0.89
N ASN A 62 5.57 0.99 -0.51
CA ASN A 62 6.46 0.91 0.66
C ASN A 62 7.73 1.75 0.46
N GLU A 63 8.39 1.64 -0.69
CA GLU A 63 9.58 2.43 -1.03
C GLU A 63 9.29 3.93 -0.98
N GLY A 64 8.17 4.37 -1.55
CA GLY A 64 7.72 5.75 -1.49
C GLY A 64 7.52 6.26 -0.06
N PHE A 65 6.86 5.48 0.78
CA PHE A 65 6.67 5.79 2.19
C PHE A 65 8.01 5.97 2.93
N ILE A 66 8.92 5.01 2.80
CA ILE A 66 10.25 5.06 3.43
C ILE A 66 11.03 6.28 2.91
N ARG A 67 10.97 6.57 1.61
CA ARG A 67 11.61 7.75 1.03
C ARG A 67 11.12 9.05 1.67
N ALA A 68 9.82 9.21 1.89
CA ALA A 68 9.26 10.40 2.54
C ALA A 68 9.77 10.56 3.98
N LEU A 69 9.87 9.47 4.74
CA LEU A 69 10.45 9.49 6.09
C LEU A 69 11.93 9.91 6.07
N ASP A 70 12.71 9.34 5.15
CA ASP A 70 14.14 9.66 5.00
C ASP A 70 14.36 11.12 4.64
N GLU A 71 13.59 11.64 3.69
CA GLU A 71 13.66 13.03 3.24
C GLU A 71 13.20 14.04 4.29
N SER A 72 12.26 13.64 5.17
CA SER A 72 11.81 14.48 6.28
C SER A 72 12.89 14.74 7.34
N GLY A 73 13.88 13.84 7.43
CA GLY A 73 14.98 13.93 8.39
C GLY A 73 14.60 13.57 9.82
N ILE A 74 13.42 12.96 10.07
CA ILE A 74 13.07 12.40 11.39
C ILE A 74 13.98 11.21 11.72
N SER A 75 14.15 10.93 13.01
CA SER A 75 14.81 9.68 13.44
C SER A 75 13.74 8.63 13.65
N TYR A 76 13.86 7.47 12.96
CA TYR A 76 12.90 6.39 13.09
C TYR A 76 13.55 5.01 13.01
N GLU A 77 12.82 3.99 13.48
CA GLU A 77 13.09 2.57 13.31
C GLU A 77 11.84 1.92 12.73
N ALA A 78 11.94 1.30 11.56
CA ALA A 78 10.82 0.62 10.90
C ALA A 78 10.95 -0.90 11.04
N ASP A 79 9.94 -1.55 11.63
CA ASP A 79 9.75 -3.00 11.59
C ASP A 79 8.83 -3.34 10.41
N GLN A 80 9.43 -3.85 9.32
CA GLN A 80 8.72 -4.16 8.08
C GLN A 80 8.38 -5.65 8.02
N GLN A 81 7.10 -5.96 7.96
CA GLN A 81 6.57 -7.32 7.94
C GLN A 81 5.66 -7.55 6.74
N ASN A 82 5.78 -8.73 6.13
CA ASN A 82 4.94 -9.16 5.01
C ASN A 82 4.04 -10.33 5.42
N ALA A 83 2.75 -10.22 5.16
CA ALA A 83 1.77 -11.22 5.53
C ALA A 83 1.65 -12.37 4.51
N ASN A 84 2.35 -12.29 3.37
CA ASN A 84 2.34 -13.30 2.30
C ASN A 84 0.93 -13.69 1.84
N ASN A 85 0.05 -12.70 1.76
CA ASN A 85 -1.36 -12.83 1.39
C ASN A 85 -2.20 -13.69 2.37
N GLU A 86 -1.75 -13.81 3.63
CA GLU A 86 -2.43 -14.59 4.66
C GLU A 86 -3.11 -13.68 5.68
N GLN A 87 -4.45 -13.66 5.73
CA GLN A 87 -5.21 -12.80 6.65
C GLN A 87 -4.87 -13.06 8.13
N SER A 88 -4.57 -14.32 8.48
CA SER A 88 -4.15 -14.68 9.84
C SER A 88 -2.78 -14.11 10.21
N ALA A 89 -1.89 -13.97 9.23
CA ALA A 89 -0.59 -13.33 9.42
C ALA A 89 -0.76 -11.82 9.61
N CYS A 90 -1.64 -11.15 8.83
CA CYS A 90 -1.98 -9.74 9.06
C CYS A 90 -2.41 -9.48 10.51
N THR A 91 -3.33 -10.29 11.02
CA THR A 91 -3.81 -10.19 12.41
C THR A 91 -2.69 -10.39 13.44
N THR A 92 -1.80 -11.34 13.19
CA THR A 92 -0.67 -11.63 14.10
C THR A 92 0.34 -10.49 14.11
N ILE A 93 0.71 -9.97 12.94
CA ILE A 93 1.66 -8.86 12.78
C ILE A 93 1.09 -7.58 13.41
N ALA A 94 -0.16 -7.22 13.11
CA ALA A 94 -0.81 -6.05 13.70
C ALA A 94 -0.83 -6.13 15.25
N SER A 95 -1.18 -7.31 15.81
CA SER A 95 -1.14 -7.53 17.25
C SER A 95 0.27 -7.41 17.84
N THR A 96 1.30 -7.80 17.10
CA THR A 96 2.70 -7.66 17.51
C THR A 96 3.08 -6.18 17.61
N PHE A 97 2.77 -5.38 16.60
CA PHE A 97 3.04 -3.93 16.62
C PHE A 97 2.36 -3.22 17.80
N VAL A 98 1.10 -3.60 18.09
CA VAL A 98 0.39 -3.06 19.26
C VAL A 98 1.08 -3.44 20.57
N ASN A 99 1.49 -4.70 20.74
CA ASN A 99 2.19 -5.16 21.94
C ASN A 99 3.57 -4.52 22.11
N ASP A 100 4.25 -4.27 21.00
CA ASP A 100 5.56 -3.60 21.00
C ASP A 100 5.45 -2.10 21.21
N GLY A 101 4.24 -1.53 21.12
CA GLY A 101 3.96 -0.12 21.34
C GLY A 101 4.68 0.75 20.31
N VAL A 102 4.45 0.48 19.01
CA VAL A 102 4.93 1.36 17.94
C VAL A 102 4.20 2.70 17.98
N ASP A 103 4.83 3.76 17.47
CA ASP A 103 4.25 5.11 17.47
C ASP A 103 3.27 5.32 16.32
N LEU A 104 3.43 4.55 15.22
CA LEU A 104 2.59 4.61 14.03
C LEU A 104 2.64 3.26 13.31
N ILE A 105 1.55 2.89 12.64
CA ILE A 105 1.49 1.73 11.74
C ILE A 105 1.24 2.21 10.31
N LEU A 106 2.08 1.77 9.37
CA LEU A 106 1.76 1.78 7.94
C LEU A 106 1.06 0.47 7.60
N ALA A 107 -0.11 0.57 6.98
CA ALA A 107 -0.86 -0.57 6.47
C ALA A 107 -0.93 -0.50 4.94
N ILE A 108 -0.32 -1.46 4.26
CA ILE A 108 -0.27 -1.51 2.79
C ILE A 108 -1.25 -2.56 2.30
N ALA A 109 -2.27 -2.12 1.60
CA ALA A 109 -3.47 -2.82 1.11
C ALA A 109 -4.62 -2.93 2.12
N THR A 110 -5.85 -3.02 1.58
CA THR A 110 -7.11 -3.06 2.36
C THR A 110 -7.15 -4.16 3.44
N PRO A 111 -6.78 -5.43 3.18
CA PRO A 111 -6.79 -6.46 4.22
C PRO A 111 -5.80 -6.20 5.37
N ALA A 112 -4.66 -5.56 5.09
CA ALA A 112 -3.70 -5.15 6.11
C ALA A 112 -4.28 -4.04 7.01
N ALA A 113 -4.93 -3.03 6.42
CA ALA A 113 -5.58 -1.95 7.16
C ALA A 113 -6.73 -2.47 8.04
N GLN A 114 -7.56 -3.38 7.54
CA GLN A 114 -8.61 -4.05 8.32
C GLN A 114 -8.04 -4.77 9.55
N ALA A 115 -6.92 -5.48 9.39
CA ALA A 115 -6.26 -6.16 10.49
C ALA A 115 -5.70 -5.18 11.54
N CYS A 116 -5.11 -4.07 11.11
CA CYS A 116 -4.60 -3.03 12.00
C CYS A 116 -5.72 -2.34 12.78
N LEU A 117 -6.82 -1.95 12.14
CA LEU A 117 -8.00 -1.36 12.79
C LEU A 117 -8.64 -2.30 13.83
N ASN A 118 -8.67 -3.61 13.55
CA ASN A 118 -9.15 -4.61 14.49
C ASN A 118 -8.22 -4.79 15.70
N ALA A 119 -6.94 -4.45 15.57
CA ALA A 119 -5.94 -4.61 16.62
C ALA A 119 -5.85 -3.40 17.55
N THR A 120 -6.08 -2.17 17.05
CA THR A 120 -5.95 -0.94 17.84
C THR A 120 -6.88 0.16 17.39
N THR A 121 -7.34 0.97 18.36
CA THR A 121 -8.07 2.22 18.16
C THR A 121 -7.27 3.43 18.66
N GLU A 122 -6.03 3.23 19.13
CA GLU A 122 -5.21 4.25 19.77
C GLU A 122 -3.97 4.61 18.96
N ILE A 123 -3.27 3.59 18.40
CA ILE A 123 -2.08 3.84 17.57
C ILE A 123 -2.54 4.40 16.23
N PRO A 124 -2.01 5.55 15.77
CA PRO A 124 -2.33 6.08 14.46
C PRO A 124 -1.91 5.11 13.35
N ILE A 125 -2.77 4.97 12.36
CA ILE A 125 -2.57 4.12 11.19
C ILE A 125 -2.59 5.02 9.96
N VAL A 126 -1.59 4.87 9.10
CA VAL A 126 -1.61 5.42 7.75
C VAL A 126 -1.77 4.25 6.79
N GLY A 127 -2.81 4.29 5.95
CA GLY A 127 -3.05 3.30 4.91
C GLY A 127 -2.52 3.77 3.57
N THR A 128 -2.06 2.87 2.73
CA THR A 128 -1.73 3.14 1.32
C THR A 128 -2.08 1.93 0.46
N ALA A 129 -2.24 2.13 -0.84
CA ALA A 129 -2.72 1.09 -1.76
C ALA A 129 -4.07 0.48 -1.27
N ILE A 130 -4.98 1.35 -0.91
CA ILE A 130 -6.35 1.03 -0.47
C ILE A 130 -7.32 1.73 -1.40
N THR A 131 -8.15 0.97 -2.09
CA THR A 131 -9.01 1.47 -3.16
C THR A 131 -10.01 2.52 -2.67
N ASP A 132 -10.84 2.20 -1.69
CA ASP A 132 -11.75 3.16 -1.04
C ASP A 132 -11.86 2.85 0.45
N PHE A 133 -11.47 3.81 1.27
CA PHE A 133 -11.45 3.64 2.72
C PHE A 133 -12.85 3.58 3.31
N ALA A 134 -13.77 4.43 2.83
CA ALA A 134 -15.13 4.50 3.33
C ALA A 134 -15.97 3.30 2.87
N GLU A 135 -15.95 2.94 1.58
CA GLU A 135 -16.69 1.80 1.05
C GLU A 135 -16.15 0.47 1.58
N SER A 136 -14.86 0.41 1.92
CA SER A 136 -14.26 -0.76 2.60
C SER A 136 -14.59 -0.81 4.09
N GLY A 137 -15.32 0.18 4.63
CA GLY A 137 -15.72 0.25 6.04
C GLY A 137 -14.57 0.54 7.00
N LEU A 138 -13.49 1.16 6.52
CA LEU A 138 -12.29 1.47 7.30
C LEU A 138 -12.41 2.81 8.02
N VAL A 139 -13.15 3.75 7.46
CA VAL A 139 -13.36 5.12 7.98
C VAL A 139 -14.83 5.53 7.86
N GLU A 140 -15.23 6.61 8.55
CA GLU A 140 -16.61 7.14 8.45
C GLU A 140 -16.87 7.78 7.08
N SER A 141 -15.86 8.52 6.55
CA SER A 141 -15.85 9.07 5.20
C SER A 141 -14.41 9.38 4.79
N ASN A 142 -14.14 9.46 3.48
CA ASN A 142 -12.81 9.81 2.98
C ASN A 142 -12.45 11.27 3.30
N ASP A 143 -13.43 12.19 3.39
CA ASP A 143 -13.19 13.60 3.75
C ASP A 143 -12.91 13.79 5.25
N ALA A 144 -13.47 12.94 6.12
CA ALA A 144 -13.33 13.00 7.56
C ALA A 144 -13.35 11.57 8.13
N PRO A 145 -12.20 10.94 8.27
CA PRO A 145 -12.07 9.54 8.65
C PRO A 145 -12.73 9.16 9.98
N GLY A 146 -12.71 10.04 11.00
CA GLY A 146 -13.41 9.87 12.27
C GLY A 146 -12.77 8.91 13.27
N GLY A 147 -11.71 8.19 12.88
CA GLY A 147 -11.00 7.20 13.68
C GLY A 147 -9.48 7.42 13.71
N ASN A 148 -8.74 6.36 14.01
CA ASN A 148 -7.28 6.40 14.05
C ASN A 148 -6.59 6.03 12.72
N LEU A 149 -7.35 5.91 11.62
CA LEU A 149 -6.84 5.60 10.28
C LEU A 149 -7.11 6.76 9.32
N THR A 150 -6.10 7.10 8.53
CA THR A 150 -6.16 7.92 7.32
C THR A 150 -5.18 7.35 6.30
N GLY A 151 -4.96 8.00 5.16
CA GLY A 151 -3.95 7.55 4.19
C GLY A 151 -4.20 8.00 2.76
N SER A 152 -3.63 7.25 1.81
CA SER A 152 -3.71 7.51 0.36
C SER A 152 -4.45 6.39 -0.38
N SER A 153 -5.44 6.76 -1.18
CA SER A 153 -6.29 5.86 -1.95
C SER A 153 -5.69 5.57 -3.32
N ASP A 154 -5.70 4.29 -3.70
CA ASP A 154 -5.31 3.83 -5.04
C ASP A 154 -6.50 3.58 -5.95
N MET A 155 -7.63 4.25 -5.72
CA MET A 155 -8.76 4.17 -6.62
C MET A 155 -8.34 4.59 -8.03
N THR A 156 -8.24 3.62 -8.94
CA THR A 156 -7.93 3.86 -10.34
C THR A 156 -9.20 4.21 -11.13
N PRO A 157 -9.09 4.89 -12.28
CA PRO A 157 -10.25 5.29 -13.08
C PRO A 157 -10.82 4.10 -13.86
N VAL A 158 -11.69 3.29 -13.22
CA VAL A 158 -12.29 2.08 -13.80
C VAL A 158 -13.00 2.38 -15.12
N ALA A 159 -13.71 3.51 -15.22
CA ALA A 159 -14.37 3.93 -16.45
C ALA A 159 -13.38 4.10 -17.62
N ASP A 160 -12.20 4.70 -17.37
CA ASP A 160 -11.15 4.87 -18.38
C ASP A 160 -10.51 3.53 -18.75
N GLN A 161 -10.37 2.61 -17.78
CA GLN A 161 -9.87 1.26 -18.04
C GLN A 161 -10.86 0.44 -18.90
N ILE A 162 -12.16 0.56 -18.66
CA ILE A 162 -13.18 -0.09 -19.53
C ILE A 162 -13.25 0.58 -20.90
N ALA A 163 -13.09 1.91 -20.98
CA ALA A 163 -12.96 2.61 -22.27
C ALA A 163 -11.73 2.13 -23.04
N LEU A 164 -10.59 1.94 -22.38
CA LEU A 164 -9.36 1.37 -22.94
C LEU A 164 -9.59 -0.07 -23.46
N LEU A 165 -10.30 -0.90 -22.69
CA LEU A 165 -10.70 -2.24 -23.13
C LEU A 165 -11.46 -2.18 -24.46
N THR A 166 -12.48 -1.34 -24.56
CA THR A 166 -13.29 -1.22 -25.79
C THR A 166 -12.55 -0.58 -26.95
N GLN A 167 -11.56 0.27 -26.69
CA GLN A 167 -10.67 0.83 -27.71
C GLN A 167 -9.79 -0.26 -28.32
N LEU A 168 -9.22 -1.14 -27.48
CA LEU A 168 -8.29 -2.20 -27.92
C LEU A 168 -9.01 -3.44 -28.46
N VAL A 169 -10.22 -3.71 -27.98
CA VAL A 169 -11.03 -4.86 -28.35
C VAL A 169 -12.45 -4.39 -28.74
N PRO A 170 -12.59 -3.67 -29.86
CA PRO A 170 -13.87 -3.01 -30.24
C PRO A 170 -15.02 -4.00 -30.53
N ASP A 171 -14.71 -5.24 -30.83
CA ASP A 171 -15.68 -6.29 -31.10
C ASP A 171 -15.97 -7.18 -29.88
N ALA A 172 -15.46 -6.81 -28.67
CA ALA A 172 -15.73 -7.57 -27.45
C ALA A 172 -17.22 -7.64 -27.17
N ALA A 173 -17.77 -8.84 -27.11
CA ALA A 173 -19.15 -9.12 -26.77
C ALA A 173 -19.31 -9.64 -25.33
N GLN A 174 -18.26 -10.26 -24.77
CA GLN A 174 -18.24 -10.87 -23.46
C GLN A 174 -16.91 -10.56 -22.76
N VAL A 175 -16.97 -9.92 -21.58
CA VAL A 175 -15.81 -9.59 -20.74
C VAL A 175 -15.80 -10.44 -19.48
N GLY A 176 -14.66 -11.04 -19.16
CA GLY A 176 -14.44 -11.74 -17.90
C GLY A 176 -13.94 -10.77 -16.82
N LEU A 177 -14.58 -10.76 -15.66
CA LEU A 177 -14.21 -9.97 -14.51
C LEU A 177 -13.49 -10.86 -13.48
N LEU A 178 -12.15 -10.81 -13.46
CA LEU A 178 -11.30 -11.72 -12.66
C LEU A 178 -10.91 -11.06 -11.34
N TYR A 179 -11.28 -11.67 -10.21
CA TYR A 179 -10.96 -11.12 -8.89
C TYR A 179 -11.00 -12.15 -7.75
N CYS A 180 -10.38 -11.80 -6.62
CA CYS A 180 -10.39 -12.56 -5.37
C CYS A 180 -11.51 -12.07 -4.44
N THR A 181 -12.41 -12.97 -4.03
CA THR A 181 -13.53 -12.64 -3.12
C THR A 181 -13.10 -12.34 -1.68
N ALA A 182 -11.84 -12.64 -1.33
CA ALA A 182 -11.28 -12.29 -0.02
C ALA A 182 -10.85 -10.82 0.08
N GLU A 183 -10.89 -10.08 -1.04
CA GLU A 183 -10.50 -8.69 -1.14
C GLU A 183 -11.72 -7.79 -1.43
N SER A 184 -12.17 -7.03 -0.41
CA SER A 184 -13.33 -6.14 -0.55
C SER A 184 -13.08 -4.98 -1.52
N ASN A 185 -11.85 -4.51 -1.65
CA ASN A 185 -11.43 -3.51 -2.64
C ASN A 185 -11.73 -3.96 -4.07
N SER A 186 -11.47 -5.22 -4.40
CA SER A 186 -11.75 -5.77 -5.73
C SER A 186 -13.22 -5.78 -6.06
N GLU A 187 -14.08 -6.14 -5.09
CA GLU A 187 -15.55 -6.13 -5.28
C GLU A 187 -16.07 -4.74 -5.64
N ILE A 188 -15.52 -3.67 -5.04
CA ILE A 188 -15.90 -2.28 -5.34
C ILE A 188 -15.62 -1.97 -6.81
N GLN A 189 -14.42 -2.25 -7.30
CA GLN A 189 -14.04 -1.97 -8.70
C GLN A 189 -14.77 -2.88 -9.70
N ILE A 190 -15.05 -4.14 -9.32
CA ILE A 190 -15.85 -5.04 -10.15
C ILE A 190 -17.27 -4.49 -10.35
N GLN A 191 -17.92 -3.96 -9.31
CA GLN A 191 -19.22 -3.34 -9.44
C GLN A 191 -19.19 -2.11 -10.36
N MET A 192 -18.17 -1.27 -10.25
CA MET A 192 -17.96 -0.13 -11.15
C MET A 192 -17.77 -0.60 -12.60
N ALA A 193 -16.97 -1.65 -12.82
CA ALA A 193 -16.76 -2.21 -14.16
C ALA A 193 -18.05 -2.80 -14.77
N GLU A 194 -18.87 -3.47 -13.96
CA GLU A 194 -20.18 -3.97 -14.38
C GLU A 194 -21.10 -2.83 -14.82
N GLU A 195 -21.16 -1.72 -14.05
CA GLU A 195 -21.97 -0.54 -14.39
C GLU A 195 -21.53 0.07 -15.73
N GLU A 196 -20.22 0.18 -15.99
CA GLU A 196 -19.69 0.70 -17.25
C GLU A 196 -19.99 -0.24 -18.42
N LEU A 197 -19.78 -1.56 -18.27
CA LEU A 197 -20.06 -2.56 -19.30
C LEU A 197 -21.55 -2.65 -19.60
N ASP A 198 -22.43 -2.58 -18.60
CA ASP A 198 -23.88 -2.51 -18.76
C ASP A 198 -24.28 -1.26 -19.55
N GLY A 199 -23.68 -0.10 -19.23
CA GLY A 199 -23.89 1.16 -19.95
C GLY A 199 -23.52 1.09 -21.43
N LEU A 200 -22.54 0.27 -21.77
CA LEU A 200 -22.06 0.01 -23.14
C LEU A 200 -22.83 -1.12 -23.84
N GLY A 201 -23.63 -1.90 -23.11
CA GLY A 201 -24.34 -3.07 -23.62
C GLY A 201 -23.44 -4.27 -23.92
N ILE A 202 -22.29 -4.36 -23.25
CA ILE A 202 -21.33 -5.45 -23.36
C ILE A 202 -21.63 -6.50 -22.30
N GLY A 203 -21.73 -7.78 -22.70
CA GLY A 203 -21.91 -8.89 -21.76
C GLY A 203 -20.70 -9.06 -20.86
N HIS A 204 -20.93 -9.41 -19.62
CA HIS A 204 -19.86 -9.68 -18.68
C HIS A 204 -20.20 -10.84 -17.74
N GLU A 205 -19.19 -11.47 -17.17
CA GLU A 205 -19.36 -12.54 -16.18
C GLU A 205 -18.24 -12.47 -15.14
N ARG A 206 -18.60 -12.70 -13.87
CA ARG A 206 -17.65 -12.71 -12.75
C ARG A 206 -16.93 -14.05 -12.67
N TYR A 207 -15.62 -14.01 -12.75
CA TYR A 207 -14.72 -15.14 -12.55
C TYR A 207 -13.96 -14.94 -11.25
N SER A 208 -14.58 -15.38 -10.17
CA SER A 208 -14.04 -15.15 -8.82
C SER A 208 -13.45 -16.42 -8.22
N PHE A 209 -12.48 -16.21 -7.34
CA PHE A 209 -11.84 -17.26 -6.56
C PHE A 209 -11.64 -16.76 -5.12
N SER A 210 -11.40 -17.68 -4.18
CA SER A 210 -11.22 -17.33 -2.76
C SER A 210 -9.78 -17.49 -2.28
N SER A 211 -8.94 -18.13 -3.06
CA SER A 211 -7.53 -18.37 -2.76
C SER A 211 -6.72 -18.59 -4.04
N THR A 212 -5.43 -18.30 -4.01
CA THR A 212 -4.51 -18.49 -5.13
C THR A 212 -4.55 -19.93 -5.71
N ASN A 213 -4.88 -20.93 -4.88
CA ASN A 213 -4.96 -22.33 -5.33
C ASN A 213 -6.08 -22.57 -6.36
N GLU A 214 -7.12 -21.74 -6.38
CA GLU A 214 -8.26 -21.85 -7.30
C GLU A 214 -8.03 -21.07 -8.61
N LEU A 215 -7.14 -20.06 -8.58
CA LEU A 215 -6.93 -19.08 -9.64
C LEU A 215 -6.71 -19.74 -11.01
N GLN A 216 -5.78 -20.70 -11.11
CA GLN A 216 -5.46 -21.35 -12.37
C GLN A 216 -6.69 -21.98 -13.02
N THR A 217 -7.49 -22.72 -12.25
CA THR A 217 -8.70 -23.39 -12.75
C THR A 217 -9.75 -22.39 -13.21
N VAL A 218 -9.88 -21.25 -12.49
CA VAL A 218 -10.81 -20.17 -12.86
C VAL A 218 -10.38 -19.53 -14.18
N VAL A 219 -9.10 -19.19 -14.32
CA VAL A 219 -8.55 -18.59 -15.55
C VAL A 219 -8.69 -19.53 -16.75
N GLU A 220 -8.36 -20.81 -16.61
CA GLU A 220 -8.52 -21.81 -17.66
C GLU A 220 -9.99 -21.98 -18.11
N THR A 221 -10.93 -21.82 -17.18
CA THR A 221 -12.35 -21.85 -17.49
C THR A 221 -12.79 -20.59 -18.22
N MET A 222 -12.30 -19.44 -17.78
CA MET A 222 -12.65 -18.11 -18.27
C MET A 222 -12.26 -17.93 -19.75
N VAL A 223 -10.99 -18.23 -20.10
CA VAL A 223 -10.45 -17.96 -21.45
C VAL A 223 -11.20 -18.63 -22.60
N GLY A 224 -11.99 -19.68 -22.33
CA GLY A 224 -12.83 -20.34 -23.32
C GLY A 224 -14.20 -19.67 -23.52
N GLN A 225 -14.53 -18.60 -22.79
CA GLN A 225 -15.88 -18.04 -22.71
C GLN A 225 -15.94 -16.52 -22.91
N VAL A 226 -14.79 -15.84 -22.96
CA VAL A 226 -14.70 -14.38 -23.01
C VAL A 226 -13.84 -13.89 -24.18
N ASP A 227 -14.05 -12.63 -24.57
CA ASP A 227 -13.29 -11.96 -25.64
C ASP A 227 -12.17 -11.10 -25.05
N ALA A 228 -12.32 -10.65 -23.79
CA ALA A 228 -11.34 -9.89 -23.05
C ALA A 228 -11.50 -10.11 -21.53
N VAL A 229 -10.48 -9.80 -20.76
CA VAL A 229 -10.48 -9.86 -19.30
C VAL A 229 -10.25 -8.46 -18.72
N TYR A 230 -10.98 -8.13 -17.67
CA TYR A 230 -10.68 -7.03 -16.76
C TYR A 230 -10.29 -7.60 -15.40
N ALA A 231 -9.12 -7.19 -14.89
CA ALA A 231 -8.63 -7.52 -13.56
C ALA A 231 -8.37 -6.22 -12.80
N PRO A 232 -9.12 -5.90 -11.72
CA PRO A 232 -8.97 -4.67 -10.95
C PRO A 232 -7.64 -4.63 -10.17
N THR A 233 -7.45 -3.66 -9.28
CA THR A 233 -6.30 -3.63 -8.34
C THR A 233 -6.44 -4.72 -7.27
N ASP A 234 -6.42 -5.98 -7.72
CA ASP A 234 -6.53 -7.18 -6.90
C ASP A 234 -5.14 -7.71 -6.56
N ASN A 235 -4.77 -7.69 -5.27
CA ASN A 235 -3.42 -8.06 -4.83
C ASN A 235 -3.08 -9.53 -5.08
N THR A 236 -4.10 -10.40 -5.01
CA THR A 236 -3.91 -11.85 -5.26
C THR A 236 -3.69 -12.12 -6.73
N VAL A 237 -4.42 -11.43 -7.62
CA VAL A 237 -4.20 -11.50 -9.07
C VAL A 237 -2.85 -10.88 -9.42
N ALA A 238 -2.52 -9.70 -8.89
CA ALA A 238 -1.26 -9.01 -9.14
C ALA A 238 -0.04 -9.88 -8.77
N ALA A 239 -0.06 -10.48 -7.58
CA ALA A 239 1.01 -11.39 -7.14
C ALA A 239 1.17 -12.65 -8.01
N ALA A 240 0.13 -13.03 -8.74
CA ALA A 240 0.11 -14.21 -9.61
C ALA A 240 -0.04 -13.84 -11.11
N MET A 241 0.15 -12.56 -11.48
CA MET A 241 -0.17 -12.07 -12.82
C MET A 241 0.60 -12.79 -13.93
N SER A 242 1.87 -13.13 -13.72
CA SER A 242 2.63 -13.92 -14.69
C SER A 242 2.01 -15.29 -15.02
N GLN A 243 1.32 -15.91 -14.03
CA GLN A 243 0.59 -17.16 -14.25
C GLN A 243 -0.73 -16.92 -15.00
N VAL A 244 -1.45 -15.84 -14.66
CA VAL A 244 -2.69 -15.44 -15.34
C VAL A 244 -2.40 -15.12 -16.80
N SER A 245 -1.40 -14.24 -17.04
CA SER A 245 -1.02 -13.79 -18.38
C SER A 245 -0.53 -14.95 -19.27
N ALA A 246 0.22 -15.90 -18.72
CA ALA A 246 0.63 -17.08 -19.50
C ALA A 246 -0.59 -17.84 -20.09
N THR A 247 -1.69 -17.95 -19.34
CA THR A 247 -2.90 -18.64 -19.79
C THR A 247 -3.74 -17.76 -20.73
N THR A 248 -3.93 -16.47 -20.42
CA THR A 248 -4.73 -15.55 -21.24
C THR A 248 -4.05 -15.27 -22.57
N ASN A 249 -2.71 -15.07 -22.58
CA ASN A 249 -1.94 -14.77 -23.79
C ASN A 249 -1.85 -16.00 -24.71
N GLU A 250 -1.64 -17.23 -24.16
CA GLU A 250 -1.70 -18.46 -24.96
C GLU A 250 -3.07 -18.63 -25.64
N ALA A 251 -4.14 -18.21 -24.98
CA ALA A 251 -5.49 -18.23 -25.53
C ALA A 251 -5.78 -17.05 -26.49
N GLY A 252 -4.89 -16.06 -26.59
CA GLY A 252 -5.08 -14.83 -27.36
C GLY A 252 -6.11 -13.89 -26.76
N ILE A 253 -6.34 -13.94 -25.44
CA ILE A 253 -7.32 -13.13 -24.72
C ILE A 253 -6.63 -11.93 -24.04
N PRO A 254 -6.90 -10.69 -24.49
CA PRO A 254 -6.31 -9.49 -23.89
C PRO A 254 -6.81 -9.26 -22.46
N THR A 255 -5.91 -8.87 -21.58
CA THR A 255 -6.23 -8.53 -20.18
C THR A 255 -5.95 -7.06 -19.92
N ILE A 256 -6.99 -6.27 -19.60
CA ILE A 256 -6.87 -4.91 -19.10
C ILE A 256 -6.76 -4.98 -17.58
N CYS A 257 -5.77 -4.29 -17.04
CA CYS A 257 -5.33 -4.42 -15.66
C CYS A 257 -5.66 -3.17 -14.83
N GLY A 258 -5.84 -3.36 -13.52
CA GLY A 258 -6.07 -2.28 -12.58
C GLY A 258 -4.81 -1.43 -12.29
N GLU A 259 -3.60 -2.02 -12.46
CA GLU A 259 -2.35 -1.36 -12.11
C GLU A 259 -1.18 -1.78 -12.99
N VAL A 260 -0.10 -0.95 -12.98
CA VAL A 260 1.05 -1.07 -13.88
C VAL A 260 1.83 -2.37 -13.72
N GLY A 261 2.02 -2.87 -12.50
CA GLY A 261 2.78 -4.09 -12.27
C GLY A 261 2.13 -5.33 -12.86
N MET A 262 0.81 -5.34 -12.98
CA MET A 262 0.11 -6.41 -13.70
C MET A 262 0.40 -6.35 -15.21
N VAL A 263 0.53 -5.13 -15.78
CA VAL A 263 0.91 -4.93 -17.19
C VAL A 263 2.35 -5.36 -17.43
N GLU A 264 3.28 -5.01 -16.53
CA GLU A 264 4.68 -5.45 -16.55
C GLU A 264 4.80 -6.99 -16.51
N ASN A 265 3.89 -7.65 -15.80
CA ASN A 265 3.84 -9.11 -15.67
C ASN A 265 2.95 -9.81 -16.72
N GLY A 266 2.73 -9.17 -17.88
CA GLY A 266 2.13 -9.77 -19.05
C GLY A 266 0.67 -9.44 -19.31
N GLY A 267 0.05 -8.53 -18.54
CA GLY A 267 -1.20 -7.87 -18.92
C GLY A 267 -1.00 -7.01 -20.16
N LEU A 268 -2.09 -6.61 -20.83
CA LEU A 268 -1.99 -5.83 -22.06
C LEU A 268 -1.79 -4.35 -21.83
N ALA A 269 -2.66 -3.72 -21.02
CA ALA A 269 -2.64 -2.28 -20.79
C ALA A 269 -3.41 -1.89 -19.51
N SER A 270 -3.15 -0.67 -19.04
CA SER A 270 -3.86 -0.06 -17.90
C SER A 270 -3.84 1.48 -18.01
N VAL A 271 -4.79 2.11 -17.34
CA VAL A 271 -4.67 3.49 -16.85
C VAL A 271 -4.39 3.38 -15.36
N SER A 272 -3.17 3.66 -14.93
CA SER A 272 -2.63 3.33 -13.61
C SER A 272 -2.07 4.55 -12.90
N ILE A 273 -2.08 4.53 -11.58
CA ILE A 273 -1.42 5.53 -10.74
C ILE A 273 0.05 5.15 -10.52
N ASN A 274 0.84 6.14 -10.07
CA ASN A 274 2.20 5.91 -9.61
C ASN A 274 2.20 5.49 -8.13
N TYR A 275 2.46 4.22 -7.85
CA TYR A 275 2.42 3.68 -6.49
C TYR A 275 3.56 4.17 -5.59
N GLU A 276 4.72 4.52 -6.14
CA GLU A 276 5.79 5.14 -5.35
C GLU A 276 5.39 6.52 -4.85
N GLU A 277 4.77 7.33 -5.71
CA GLU A 277 4.23 8.64 -5.35
C GLU A 277 3.07 8.52 -4.35
N LEU A 278 2.19 7.53 -4.54
CA LEU A 278 1.10 7.23 -3.61
C LEU A 278 1.64 6.94 -2.20
N GLY A 279 2.65 6.08 -2.12
CA GLY A 279 3.31 5.75 -0.86
C GLY A 279 4.06 6.93 -0.25
N TYR A 280 4.66 7.79 -1.08
CA TYR A 280 5.32 9.01 -0.64
C TYR A 280 4.34 9.96 0.07
N ARG A 281 3.16 10.19 -0.50
CA ARG A 281 2.08 10.99 0.15
C ARG A 281 1.67 10.40 1.49
N ALA A 282 1.50 9.08 1.57
CA ALA A 282 1.24 8.41 2.84
C ALA A 282 2.36 8.65 3.86
N GLY A 283 3.61 8.69 3.43
CA GLY A 283 4.77 9.02 4.25
C GLY A 283 4.75 10.46 4.75
N GLU A 284 4.38 11.43 3.90
CA GLU A 284 4.20 12.83 4.33
C GLU A 284 3.11 12.97 5.39
N MET A 285 1.98 12.25 5.23
CA MET A 285 0.92 12.20 6.24
C MET A 285 1.43 11.61 7.57
N ALA A 286 2.23 10.54 7.51
CA ALA A 286 2.85 9.95 8.70
C ALA A 286 3.79 10.92 9.41
N VAL A 287 4.58 11.70 8.68
CA VAL A 287 5.45 12.74 9.24
C VAL A 287 4.63 13.82 9.96
N GLN A 288 3.53 14.29 9.37
CA GLN A 288 2.64 15.27 10.01
C GLN A 288 2.04 14.72 11.31
N ILE A 289 1.59 13.46 11.32
CA ILE A 289 1.06 12.80 12.52
C ILE A 289 2.14 12.72 13.63
N LEU A 290 3.35 12.30 13.26
CA LEU A 290 4.43 12.08 14.23
C LEU A 290 5.06 13.37 14.77
N THR A 291 5.07 14.46 13.99
CA THR A 291 5.85 15.67 14.32
C THR A 291 5.01 16.92 14.54
N GLU A 292 3.78 16.96 14.04
CA GLU A 292 2.91 18.14 14.08
C GLU A 292 1.61 17.90 14.88
N ASP A 293 1.49 16.73 15.54
CA ASP A 293 0.29 16.31 16.26
C ASP A 293 -0.99 16.31 15.37
N ALA A 294 -0.83 16.05 14.06
CA ALA A 294 -1.96 15.93 13.16
C ALA A 294 -2.84 14.74 13.55
N ASP A 295 -4.15 14.94 13.53
CA ASP A 295 -5.12 13.92 13.98
C ASP A 295 -5.63 13.12 12.76
N PRO A 296 -5.36 11.81 12.67
CA PRO A 296 -5.90 10.97 11.60
C PRO A 296 -7.42 11.07 11.42
N ALA A 297 -8.16 11.30 12.52
CA ALA A 297 -9.62 11.42 12.49
C ALA A 297 -10.13 12.59 11.63
N THR A 298 -9.31 13.61 11.44
CA THR A 298 -9.67 14.83 10.69
C THR A 298 -8.81 15.07 9.46
N MET A 299 -7.84 14.20 9.21
CA MET A 299 -6.97 14.27 8.05
C MET A 299 -7.64 13.52 6.89
N PRO A 300 -8.09 14.21 5.83
CA PRO A 300 -8.76 13.56 4.70
C PRO A 300 -7.88 12.49 4.05
N VAL A 301 -8.51 11.43 3.54
CA VAL A 301 -7.83 10.47 2.67
C VAL A 301 -7.42 11.18 1.39
N GLU A 302 -6.16 11.08 1.01
CA GLU A 302 -5.66 11.63 -0.24
C GLU A 302 -5.97 10.71 -1.40
N THR A 303 -6.37 11.27 -2.54
CA THR A 303 -6.63 10.53 -3.78
C THR A 303 -5.82 11.13 -4.91
N MET A 304 -5.32 10.30 -5.80
CA MET A 304 -4.72 10.77 -7.05
C MET A 304 -5.83 11.06 -8.07
N GLY A 305 -5.75 12.21 -8.73
CA GLY A 305 -6.72 12.58 -9.78
C GLY A 305 -6.51 11.76 -11.06
N ALA A 306 -7.52 11.71 -11.92
CA ALA A 306 -7.40 11.04 -13.21
C ALA A 306 -6.29 11.62 -14.11
N ASP A 307 -5.96 12.90 -13.92
CA ASP A 307 -4.87 13.62 -14.60
C ASP A 307 -3.47 13.27 -14.04
N GLU A 308 -3.42 12.53 -12.94
CA GLU A 308 -2.19 11.97 -12.35
C GLU A 308 -2.01 10.48 -12.68
N CYS A 309 -2.90 9.91 -13.52
CA CYS A 309 -2.80 8.54 -13.98
C CYS A 309 -2.02 8.42 -15.28
N ASP A 310 -1.21 7.39 -15.39
CA ASP A 310 -0.41 7.08 -16.57
C ASP A 310 -1.09 6.01 -17.43
N LEU A 311 -1.13 6.22 -18.74
CA LEU A 311 -1.50 5.20 -19.71
C LEU A 311 -0.28 4.31 -19.94
N VAL A 312 -0.40 3.01 -19.64
CA VAL A 312 0.69 2.03 -19.79
C VAL A 312 0.24 0.84 -20.63
N TYR A 313 1.16 0.24 -21.38
CA TYR A 313 0.88 -0.95 -22.18
C TYR A 313 2.12 -1.84 -22.29
N ASN A 314 1.90 -3.11 -22.61
CA ASN A 314 2.96 -4.09 -22.82
C ASN A 314 3.01 -4.47 -24.31
N GLN A 315 4.01 -3.95 -25.03
CA GLN A 315 4.18 -4.20 -26.45
C GLN A 315 4.45 -5.68 -26.75
N HIS A 316 5.20 -6.37 -25.87
CA HIS A 316 5.47 -7.79 -26.04
C HIS A 316 4.18 -8.63 -26.01
N THR A 317 3.33 -8.37 -25.02
CA THR A 317 2.01 -9.00 -24.90
C THR A 317 1.15 -8.68 -26.13
N ALA A 318 1.12 -7.40 -26.55
CA ALA A 318 0.35 -6.98 -27.71
C ALA A 318 0.76 -7.72 -28.99
N ASP A 319 2.08 -7.89 -29.22
CA ASP A 319 2.63 -8.63 -30.34
C ASP A 319 2.28 -10.13 -30.27
N GLU A 320 2.33 -10.73 -29.08
CA GLU A 320 2.01 -12.14 -28.84
C GLU A 320 0.55 -12.47 -29.16
N ILE A 321 -0.39 -11.64 -28.68
CA ILE A 321 -1.82 -11.86 -28.85
C ILE A 321 -2.40 -11.21 -30.12
N GLY A 322 -1.59 -10.43 -30.85
CA GLY A 322 -1.98 -9.80 -32.11
C GLY A 322 -2.90 -8.58 -31.97
N VAL A 323 -2.82 -7.84 -30.87
CA VAL A 323 -3.56 -6.59 -30.64
C VAL A 323 -2.72 -5.39 -31.02
N ASP A 324 -3.31 -4.44 -31.77
CA ASP A 324 -2.62 -3.19 -32.15
C ASP A 324 -2.74 -2.15 -31.03
N VAL A 325 -1.61 -1.81 -30.41
CA VAL A 325 -1.49 -0.79 -29.35
C VAL A 325 -0.84 0.52 -29.85
N SER A 326 -0.66 0.68 -31.15
CA SER A 326 0.03 1.85 -31.74
C SER A 326 -0.67 3.19 -31.42
N SER A 327 -1.99 3.19 -31.23
CA SER A 327 -2.73 4.36 -30.76
C SER A 327 -2.32 4.79 -29.36
N LEU A 328 -2.05 3.86 -28.45
CA LEU A 328 -1.65 4.16 -27.07
C LEU A 328 -0.30 4.90 -27.03
N ALA A 329 0.67 4.45 -27.84
CA ALA A 329 1.95 5.15 -27.97
C ALA A 329 1.77 6.58 -28.50
N SER A 330 0.81 6.78 -29.43
CA SER A 330 0.50 8.11 -29.99
C SER A 330 -0.19 9.03 -28.99
N ASP A 331 -0.97 8.46 -28.06
CA ASP A 331 -1.69 9.16 -26.99
C ASP A 331 -0.82 9.43 -25.76
N GLY A 332 0.49 9.12 -25.83
CA GLY A 332 1.46 9.38 -24.76
C GLY A 332 1.64 8.22 -23.79
N GLY A 333 1.07 7.06 -24.11
CA GLY A 333 1.24 5.85 -23.28
C GLY A 333 2.68 5.35 -23.25
N THR A 334 3.07 4.78 -22.13
CA THR A 334 4.38 4.23 -21.87
C THR A 334 4.38 2.71 -22.08
N ASP A 335 5.33 2.21 -22.89
CA ASP A 335 5.60 0.78 -22.99
C ASP A 335 6.36 0.31 -21.75
N VAL A 336 5.74 -0.60 -21.01
CA VAL A 336 6.32 -1.20 -19.78
C VAL A 336 6.74 -2.66 -19.99
N SER A 337 6.79 -3.13 -21.25
CA SER A 337 7.34 -4.45 -21.52
C SER A 337 8.78 -4.50 -21.06
N ALA A 338 9.13 -5.48 -20.21
CA ALA A 338 10.50 -5.67 -19.75
C ALA A 338 11.44 -5.76 -20.98
N GLU A 339 12.53 -5.00 -20.97
CA GLU A 339 13.61 -5.22 -21.94
C GLU A 339 14.11 -6.66 -21.78
N ALA A 340 13.88 -7.48 -22.83
CA ALA A 340 14.17 -8.90 -22.84
C ALA A 340 15.69 -9.18 -22.83
#